data_c0308a18c28f165af768a136edf9fa4c
#
_entry.id   c0308a18c28f165af768a136edf9fa4c
#
_cell.length_a   1.000
_cell.length_b   1.000
_cell.length_c   1.000
_cell.angle_alpha   90.00
_cell.angle_beta   90.00
_cell.angle_gamma   90.00
#
_symmetry.space_group_name_H-M   'P 1'
#
loop_
_entity.id
_entity.type
_entity.pdbx_description
1 polymer ?
#
loop_
_entity_poly.entity_id
_entity_poly.type
_entity_poly.pdbx_seq_one_letter_code
_entity_poly.pdbx_strand_id
1 'polypeptide(L)'
;MSYVLETRSLCKSFGGIIATDNVSFKLPAGARHALIGPNGAGKTTFVNQLTGVLNPTSGQILFQGEDITNWTVRRRATAGIARTFQINQLFADLSPLESVVLAISEREDAGGQWFKPLGAREDIVNEACALLDTLGIGDVREARVGALPYGKQRLLEIALALAAKPKLLLLDEPAAGVPESEREQILDVVARLPQSVALVLIEHDMHLVFRFAKTISVLVNGALFCEGTADEIARDPRVRQVYLGEEDVGHG
;
A
#
# COMPACT_ATOMS: atom_id res chain seq x y z
N MET A 1 -2.64 16.67 -16.79
CA MET A 1 -2.83 15.99 -15.48
C MET A 1 -1.44 15.67 -14.95
N SER A 2 -1.17 15.94 -13.69
CA SER A 2 0.12 15.56 -13.07
C SER A 2 0.00 14.16 -12.48
N TYR A 3 0.97 13.30 -12.76
CA TYR A 3 1.07 11.96 -12.18
C TYR A 3 1.88 12.03 -10.88
N VAL A 4 1.41 11.36 -9.83
CA VAL A 4 2.18 11.20 -8.60
C VAL A 4 3.26 10.13 -8.77
N LEU A 5 2.96 9.08 -9.55
CA LEU A 5 3.91 8.03 -9.90
C LEU A 5 3.78 7.70 -11.40
N GLU A 6 4.91 7.50 -12.06
CA GLU A 6 4.99 7.01 -13.44
C GLU A 6 6.11 5.98 -13.55
N THR A 7 5.89 4.89 -14.27
CA THR A 7 6.96 4.00 -14.73
C THR A 7 7.04 4.01 -16.24
N ARG A 8 8.25 3.90 -16.77
CA ARG A 8 8.52 3.87 -18.21
C ARG A 8 9.32 2.63 -18.54
N SER A 9 8.71 1.73 -19.29
CA SER A 9 9.32 0.49 -19.76
C SER A 9 10.08 -0.27 -18.67
N LEU A 10 9.45 -0.39 -17.47
CA LEU A 10 10.08 -0.96 -16.29
C LEU A 10 10.24 -2.46 -16.45
N CYS A 11 11.46 -2.97 -16.33
CA CYS A 11 11.77 -4.39 -16.43
C CYS A 11 12.52 -4.88 -15.20
N LYS A 12 12.28 -6.15 -14.84
CA LYS A 12 13.07 -6.89 -13.85
C LYS A 12 13.25 -8.33 -14.26
N SER A 13 14.51 -8.74 -14.35
CA SER A 13 14.87 -10.13 -14.61
C SER A 13 15.66 -10.70 -13.44
N PHE A 14 15.45 -11.98 -13.15
CA PHE A 14 16.22 -12.79 -12.22
C PHE A 14 16.78 -13.98 -12.99
N GLY A 15 18.02 -13.83 -13.47
CA GLY A 15 18.58 -14.81 -14.42
C GLY A 15 17.71 -14.92 -15.68
N GLY A 16 17.20 -16.11 -15.97
CA GLY A 16 16.33 -16.36 -17.12
C GLY A 16 14.84 -16.03 -16.92
N ILE A 17 14.43 -15.61 -15.71
CA ILE A 17 13.02 -15.34 -15.38
C ILE A 17 12.76 -13.83 -15.48
N ILE A 18 11.84 -13.42 -16.34
CA ILE A 18 11.36 -12.03 -16.43
C ILE A 18 10.17 -11.88 -15.49
N ALA A 19 10.35 -11.10 -14.42
CA ALA A 19 9.32 -10.89 -13.39
C ALA A 19 8.50 -9.62 -13.61
N THR A 20 9.09 -8.59 -14.24
CA THR A 20 8.36 -7.45 -14.83
C THR A 20 8.90 -7.20 -16.24
N ASP A 21 8.00 -6.99 -17.19
CA ASP A 21 8.30 -6.84 -18.61
C ASP A 21 7.65 -5.57 -19.16
N ASN A 22 8.48 -4.58 -19.45
CA ASN A 22 8.10 -3.33 -20.11
C ASN A 22 6.87 -2.62 -19.47
N VAL A 23 6.77 -2.64 -18.13
CA VAL A 23 5.63 -2.07 -17.41
C VAL A 23 5.68 -0.54 -17.47
N SER A 24 4.76 0.05 -18.21
CA SER A 24 4.54 1.51 -18.29
C SER A 24 3.22 1.84 -17.60
N PHE A 25 3.30 2.38 -16.39
CA PHE A 25 2.18 2.62 -15.49
C PHE A 25 2.13 4.10 -15.11
N LYS A 26 0.94 4.67 -14.98
CA LYS A 26 0.72 6.07 -14.63
C LYS A 26 -0.33 6.20 -13.56
N LEU A 27 0.02 6.81 -12.43
CA LEU A 27 -0.87 7.03 -11.30
C LEU A 27 -1.12 8.54 -11.10
N PRO A 28 -2.33 9.03 -11.31
CA PRO A 28 -2.69 10.41 -10.99
C PRO A 28 -2.61 10.70 -9.49
N ALA A 29 -2.42 11.97 -9.13
CA ALA A 29 -2.56 12.41 -7.74
C ALA A 29 -4.00 12.12 -7.24
N GLY A 30 -4.11 11.64 -6.00
CA GLY A 30 -5.40 11.29 -5.38
C GLY A 30 -6.11 10.06 -5.97
N ALA A 31 -5.43 9.28 -6.81
CA ALA A 31 -6.01 8.08 -7.42
C ALA A 31 -6.45 7.05 -6.37
N ARG A 32 -7.48 6.31 -6.71
CA ARG A 32 -7.91 5.07 -6.05
C ARG A 32 -7.74 3.96 -7.08
N HIS A 33 -6.59 3.33 -7.07
CA HIS A 33 -6.16 2.39 -8.08
C HIS A 33 -6.01 0.99 -7.50
N ALA A 34 -6.40 -0.05 -8.23
CA ALA A 34 -6.08 -1.41 -7.85
C ALA A 34 -5.11 -2.03 -8.86
N LEU A 35 -4.17 -2.81 -8.34
CA LEU A 35 -3.27 -3.67 -9.11
C LEU A 35 -3.64 -5.12 -8.84
N ILE A 36 -4.19 -5.78 -9.84
CA ILE A 36 -4.63 -7.16 -9.76
C ILE A 36 -3.85 -8.04 -10.73
N GLY A 37 -4.01 -9.35 -10.62
CA GLY A 37 -3.41 -10.34 -11.49
C GLY A 37 -3.25 -11.67 -10.77
N PRO A 38 -3.08 -12.77 -11.51
CA PRO A 38 -2.89 -14.09 -10.95
C PRO A 38 -1.64 -14.22 -10.08
N ASN A 39 -1.52 -15.35 -9.39
CA ASN A 39 -0.30 -15.66 -8.64
C ASN A 39 0.88 -15.77 -9.61
N GLY A 40 2.02 -15.23 -9.21
CA GLY A 40 3.19 -15.18 -10.10
C GLY A 40 3.14 -14.11 -11.20
N ALA A 41 2.08 -13.29 -11.30
CA ALA A 41 1.97 -12.24 -12.32
C ALA A 41 3.02 -11.12 -12.24
N GLY A 42 3.84 -11.08 -11.16
CA GLY A 42 4.86 -10.06 -10.97
C GLY A 42 4.44 -8.88 -10.07
N LYS A 43 3.24 -8.89 -9.47
CA LYS A 43 2.72 -7.80 -8.62
C LYS A 43 3.70 -7.41 -7.51
N THR A 44 4.13 -8.37 -6.71
CA THR A 44 5.07 -8.13 -5.60
C THR A 44 6.41 -7.59 -6.11
N THR A 45 6.92 -8.11 -7.24
CA THR A 45 8.14 -7.60 -7.86
C THR A 45 7.97 -6.15 -8.30
N PHE A 46 6.86 -5.82 -8.95
CA PHE A 46 6.56 -4.46 -9.37
C PHE A 46 6.47 -3.50 -8.17
N VAL A 47 5.73 -3.87 -7.13
CA VAL A 47 5.64 -3.08 -5.89
C VAL A 47 7.01 -2.90 -5.22
N ASN A 48 7.83 -3.94 -5.16
CA ASN A 48 9.19 -3.87 -4.62
C ASN A 48 10.10 -2.94 -5.44
N GLN A 49 9.90 -2.86 -6.77
CA GLN A 49 10.58 -1.86 -7.60
C GLN A 49 10.10 -0.44 -7.26
N LEU A 50 8.80 -0.22 -7.10
CA LEU A 50 8.23 1.10 -6.75
C LEU A 50 8.73 1.60 -5.39
N THR A 51 8.90 0.72 -4.43
CA THR A 51 9.36 1.05 -3.07
C THR A 51 10.88 1.10 -2.92
N GLY A 52 11.65 0.66 -3.93
CA GLY A 52 13.11 0.64 -3.90
C GLY A 52 13.71 -0.56 -3.16
N VAL A 53 12.90 -1.55 -2.78
CA VAL A 53 13.37 -2.84 -2.25
C VAL A 53 14.10 -3.63 -3.33
N LEU A 54 13.67 -3.49 -4.59
CA LEU A 54 14.32 -4.06 -5.76
C LEU A 54 14.65 -2.97 -6.77
N ASN A 55 15.90 -2.96 -7.26
CA ASN A 55 16.26 -2.13 -8.39
C ASN A 55 15.77 -2.78 -9.69
N PRO A 56 15.22 -2.01 -10.64
CA PRO A 56 14.88 -2.52 -11.97
C PRO A 56 16.14 -2.95 -12.72
N THR A 57 15.98 -3.85 -13.68
CA THR A 57 17.04 -4.21 -14.65
C THR A 57 17.17 -3.13 -15.71
N SER A 58 16.04 -2.53 -16.11
CA SER A 58 15.97 -1.39 -17.04
C SER A 58 14.66 -0.62 -16.85
N GLY A 59 14.52 0.52 -17.52
CA GLY A 59 13.39 1.41 -17.39
C GLY A 59 13.58 2.47 -16.31
N GLN A 60 12.54 3.26 -16.07
CA GLN A 60 12.58 4.40 -15.16
C GLN A 60 11.36 4.42 -14.25
N ILE A 61 11.54 4.95 -13.03
CA ILE A 61 10.49 5.23 -12.07
C ILE A 61 10.54 6.72 -11.74
N LEU A 62 9.44 7.43 -12.00
CA LEU A 62 9.32 8.85 -11.69
C LEU A 62 8.29 9.04 -10.58
N PHE A 63 8.63 9.84 -9.60
CA PHE A 63 7.73 10.26 -8.53
C PHE A 63 7.60 11.78 -8.55
N GLN A 64 6.39 12.28 -8.76
CA GLN A 64 6.13 13.70 -8.96
C GLN A 64 6.99 14.35 -10.06
N GLY A 65 7.34 13.58 -11.10
CA GLY A 65 8.17 14.01 -12.22
C GLY A 65 9.68 13.88 -11.99
N GLU A 66 10.15 13.59 -10.77
CA GLU A 66 11.55 13.34 -10.45
C GLU A 66 11.91 11.87 -10.65
N ASP A 67 13.05 11.58 -11.27
CA ASP A 67 13.56 10.21 -11.45
C ASP A 67 14.09 9.66 -10.11
N ILE A 68 13.37 8.66 -9.59
CA ILE A 68 13.68 7.99 -8.33
C ILE A 68 14.24 6.58 -8.52
N THR A 69 14.56 6.19 -9.75
CA THR A 69 14.92 4.81 -10.12
C THR A 69 15.99 4.22 -9.21
N ASN A 70 17.00 5.01 -8.88
CA ASN A 70 18.13 4.58 -8.04
C ASN A 70 18.06 5.05 -6.59
N TRP A 71 16.91 5.58 -6.15
CA TRP A 71 16.77 6.01 -4.76
C TRP A 71 16.61 4.82 -3.81
N THR A 72 17.21 4.95 -2.62
CA THR A 72 17.05 3.98 -1.54
C THR A 72 15.61 3.99 -1.01
N VAL A 73 15.20 2.89 -0.36
CA VAL A 73 13.90 2.78 0.33
C VAL A 73 13.66 3.98 1.26
N ARG A 74 14.65 4.32 2.09
CA ARG A 74 14.54 5.45 3.03
C ARG A 74 14.27 6.76 2.29
N ARG A 75 14.99 7.07 1.21
CA ARG A 75 14.79 8.31 0.45
C ARG A 75 13.39 8.37 -0.18
N ARG A 76 12.88 7.24 -0.69
CA ARG A 76 11.52 7.15 -1.24
C ARG A 76 10.46 7.34 -0.15
N ALA A 77 10.65 6.73 1.03
CA ALA A 77 9.77 6.91 2.18
C ALA A 77 9.72 8.38 2.63
N THR A 78 10.87 9.03 2.78
CA THR A 78 10.96 10.46 3.13
C THR A 78 10.32 11.37 2.06
N ALA A 79 10.38 10.99 0.78
CA ALA A 79 9.72 11.72 -0.31
C ALA A 79 8.19 11.57 -0.30
N GLY A 80 7.66 10.57 0.41
CA GLY A 80 6.23 10.35 0.59
C GLY A 80 5.67 9.10 -0.10
N ILE A 81 6.47 8.06 -0.31
CA ILE A 81 6.01 6.74 -0.74
C ILE A 81 5.96 5.82 0.49
N ALA A 82 4.76 5.44 0.92
CA ALA A 82 4.57 4.48 2.00
C ALA A 82 3.99 3.17 1.49
N ARG A 83 4.27 2.08 2.21
CA ARG A 83 3.69 0.74 1.96
C ARG A 83 3.33 0.09 3.28
N THR A 84 2.17 -0.56 3.35
CA THR A 84 1.87 -1.53 4.40
C THR A 84 2.54 -2.86 4.06
N PHE A 85 3.03 -3.58 5.08
CA PHE A 85 3.71 -4.85 4.87
C PHE A 85 2.74 -6.02 5.13
N GLN A 86 2.94 -7.14 4.42
CA GLN A 86 2.17 -8.37 4.61
C GLN A 86 2.39 -9.05 5.97
N ILE A 87 3.51 -8.75 6.63
CA ILE A 87 3.86 -9.31 7.95
C ILE A 87 3.78 -8.20 8.97
N ASN A 88 2.99 -8.41 10.03
CA ASN A 88 2.86 -7.47 11.14
C ASN A 88 4.23 -7.20 11.77
N GLN A 89 4.76 -6.01 11.56
CA GLN A 89 5.99 -5.52 12.20
C GLN A 89 5.64 -4.56 13.35
N LEU A 90 4.54 -4.84 14.04
CA LEU A 90 4.08 -4.03 15.15
C LEU A 90 4.86 -4.37 16.42
N PHE A 91 5.16 -3.38 17.23
CA PHE A 91 5.74 -3.56 18.55
C PHE A 91 4.65 -4.01 19.53
N ALA A 92 4.60 -5.31 19.85
CA ALA A 92 3.52 -5.92 20.63
C ALA A 92 3.35 -5.31 22.04
N ASP A 93 4.43 -4.80 22.62
CA ASP A 93 4.46 -4.23 23.97
C ASP A 93 4.07 -2.74 24.02
N LEU A 94 4.07 -2.04 22.89
CA LEU A 94 3.59 -0.65 22.80
C LEU A 94 2.07 -0.60 22.69
N SER A 95 1.51 0.55 23.01
CA SER A 95 0.13 0.90 22.64
C SER A 95 0.05 1.46 21.22
N PRO A 96 -1.13 1.47 20.57
CA PRO A 96 -1.38 2.18 19.32
C PRO A 96 -0.95 3.64 19.38
N LEU A 97 -1.26 4.34 20.47
CA LEU A 97 -0.89 5.73 20.65
C LEU A 97 0.63 5.91 20.67
N GLU A 98 1.35 5.13 21.49
CA GLU A 98 2.81 5.17 21.53
C GLU A 98 3.44 4.89 20.17
N SER A 99 2.93 3.88 19.46
CA SER A 99 3.42 3.50 18.13
C SER A 99 3.27 4.63 17.11
N VAL A 100 2.09 5.29 17.08
CA VAL A 100 1.83 6.39 16.14
C VAL A 100 2.60 7.66 16.54
N VAL A 101 2.71 7.95 17.85
CA VAL A 101 3.53 9.07 18.35
C VAL A 101 4.98 8.90 17.94
N LEU A 102 5.54 7.68 18.04
CA LEU A 102 6.90 7.40 17.56
C LEU A 102 7.07 7.65 16.06
N ALA A 103 6.11 7.19 15.25
CA ALA A 103 6.15 7.38 13.80
C ALA A 103 6.04 8.87 13.39
N ILE A 104 5.20 9.65 14.08
CA ILE A 104 5.09 11.09 13.86
C ILE A 104 6.38 11.79 14.30
N SER A 105 6.96 11.39 15.43
CA SER A 105 8.20 11.96 15.96
C SER A 105 9.39 11.74 15.01
N GLU A 106 9.48 10.57 14.39
CA GLU A 106 10.49 10.28 13.36
C GLU A 106 10.30 11.18 12.13
N ARG A 107 9.07 11.39 11.68
CA ARG A 107 8.76 12.29 10.56
C ARG A 107 9.18 13.74 10.85
N GLU A 108 8.96 14.21 12.06
CA GLU A 108 9.27 15.60 12.48
C GLU A 108 10.75 15.81 12.86
N ASP A 109 11.63 14.81 12.62
CA ASP A 109 13.02 14.79 13.08
C ASP A 109 13.16 15.07 14.60
N ALA A 110 12.07 14.83 15.35
CA ALA A 110 12.03 15.07 16.80
C ALA A 110 12.86 14.05 17.58
N GLY A 111 13.25 12.95 16.96
CA GLY A 111 14.11 11.91 17.54
C GLY A 111 15.51 12.39 17.92
N GLY A 112 15.98 13.53 17.38
CA GLY A 112 17.24 14.19 17.79
C GLY A 112 17.16 14.96 19.12
N GLN A 113 15.97 15.19 19.66
CA GLN A 113 15.78 15.88 20.95
C GLN A 113 15.63 14.90 22.11
N TRP A 114 16.65 14.11 22.38
CA TRP A 114 16.73 13.05 23.39
C TRP A 114 16.34 13.46 24.83
N PHE A 115 16.18 14.74 25.10
CA PHE A 115 15.97 15.29 26.45
C PHE A 115 14.51 15.67 26.75
N LYS A 116 13.58 15.58 25.80
CA LYS A 116 12.16 15.85 26.06
C LYS A 116 11.36 14.56 26.04
N PRO A 117 10.57 14.25 27.11
CA PRO A 117 9.65 13.12 27.08
C PRO A 117 8.72 13.25 25.86
N LEU A 118 8.49 12.14 25.16
CA LEU A 118 7.58 12.09 23.99
C LEU A 118 6.20 12.67 24.28
N GLY A 119 5.68 12.48 25.51
CA GLY A 119 4.39 13.03 25.95
C GLY A 119 4.41 14.56 26.24
N ALA A 120 5.55 15.23 26.15
CA ALA A 120 5.61 16.69 26.34
C ALA A 120 5.26 17.48 25.05
N ARG A 121 5.04 16.79 23.92
CA ARG A 121 4.62 17.39 22.65
C ARG A 121 3.15 17.10 22.40
N GLU A 122 2.30 17.96 22.97
CA GLU A 122 0.84 17.85 22.81
C GLU A 122 0.38 17.85 21.34
N ASP A 123 1.08 18.56 20.46
CA ASP A 123 0.86 18.60 19.03
C ASP A 123 0.95 17.20 18.39
N ILE A 124 2.00 16.45 18.71
CA ILE A 124 2.22 15.08 18.19
C ILE A 124 1.16 14.12 18.76
N VAL A 125 0.90 14.21 20.07
CA VAL A 125 -0.10 13.35 20.73
C VAL A 125 -1.49 13.61 20.15
N ASN A 126 -1.86 14.88 19.96
CA ASN A 126 -3.15 15.24 19.37
C ASN A 126 -3.27 14.74 17.91
N GLU A 127 -2.21 14.88 17.10
CA GLU A 127 -2.20 14.33 15.74
C GLU A 127 -2.35 12.80 15.77
N ALA A 128 -1.66 12.10 16.66
CA ALA A 128 -1.76 10.65 16.80
C ALA A 128 -3.17 10.21 17.21
N CYS A 129 -3.79 10.87 18.19
CA CYS A 129 -5.17 10.59 18.59
C CYS A 129 -6.14 10.80 17.43
N ALA A 130 -6.06 11.93 16.72
CA ALA A 130 -6.93 12.22 15.58
C ALA A 130 -6.80 11.17 14.46
N LEU A 131 -5.59 10.69 14.22
CA LEU A 131 -5.34 9.65 13.23
C LEU A 131 -5.96 8.31 13.64
N LEU A 132 -5.80 7.89 14.91
CA LEU A 132 -6.41 6.67 15.45
C LEU A 132 -7.93 6.75 15.44
N ASP A 133 -8.52 7.90 15.78
CA ASP A 133 -9.97 8.13 15.73
C ASP A 133 -10.49 8.06 14.28
N THR A 134 -9.76 8.65 13.31
CA THR A 134 -10.12 8.59 11.89
C THR A 134 -10.14 7.15 11.37
N LEU A 135 -9.26 6.29 11.87
CA LEU A 135 -9.20 4.87 11.50
C LEU A 135 -10.10 3.97 12.35
N GLY A 136 -10.86 4.52 13.31
CA GLY A 136 -11.80 3.78 14.12
C GLY A 136 -11.17 2.86 15.17
N ILE A 137 -9.93 3.17 15.59
CA ILE A 137 -9.22 2.43 16.65
C ILE A 137 -8.85 3.31 17.85
N GLY A 138 -9.48 4.48 17.97
CA GLY A 138 -9.29 5.37 19.11
C GLY A 138 -9.72 4.77 20.45
N ASP A 139 -10.69 3.84 20.45
CA ASP A 139 -11.18 3.11 21.64
C ASP A 139 -10.12 2.19 22.28
N VAL A 140 -9.12 1.76 21.52
CA VAL A 140 -8.03 0.86 21.95
C VAL A 140 -6.66 1.54 22.01
N ARG A 141 -6.63 2.87 21.94
CA ARG A 141 -5.37 3.64 21.83
C ARG A 141 -4.35 3.36 22.93
N GLU A 142 -4.81 2.98 24.13
CA GLU A 142 -3.98 2.68 25.31
C GLU A 142 -3.79 1.17 25.55
N ALA A 143 -4.45 0.31 24.76
CA ALA A 143 -4.31 -1.13 24.90
C ALA A 143 -2.95 -1.60 24.36
N ARG A 144 -2.44 -2.75 24.82
CA ARG A 144 -1.25 -3.35 24.21
C ARG A 144 -1.54 -3.85 22.80
N VAL A 145 -0.69 -3.51 21.84
CA VAL A 145 -0.83 -3.92 20.44
C VAL A 145 -0.94 -5.44 20.30
N GLY A 146 -0.13 -6.20 21.06
CA GLY A 146 -0.18 -7.66 21.02
C GLY A 146 -1.50 -8.28 21.50
N ALA A 147 -2.34 -7.52 22.23
CA ALA A 147 -3.65 -7.98 22.70
C ALA A 147 -4.81 -7.56 21.77
N LEU A 148 -4.54 -6.79 20.73
CA LEU A 148 -5.58 -6.31 19.81
C LEU A 148 -6.08 -7.42 18.88
N PRO A 149 -7.37 -7.40 18.51
CA PRO A 149 -7.88 -8.18 17.38
C PRO A 149 -7.08 -7.89 16.10
N TYR A 150 -6.96 -8.90 15.25
CA TYR A 150 -6.12 -8.81 14.05
C TYR A 150 -6.53 -7.67 13.12
N GLY A 151 -7.83 -7.43 12.92
CA GLY A 151 -8.33 -6.31 12.13
C GLY A 151 -7.88 -4.94 12.68
N LYS A 152 -7.86 -4.77 14.02
CA LYS A 152 -7.36 -3.54 14.65
C LYS A 152 -5.85 -3.37 14.49
N GLN A 153 -5.08 -4.47 14.51
CA GLN A 153 -3.65 -4.44 14.20
C GLN A 153 -3.42 -3.99 12.75
N ARG A 154 -4.23 -4.46 11.79
CA ARG A 154 -4.16 -4.02 10.38
C ARG A 154 -4.48 -2.53 10.22
N LEU A 155 -5.48 -2.02 10.93
CA LEU A 155 -5.77 -0.58 10.94
C LEU A 155 -4.62 0.24 11.55
N LEU A 156 -3.94 -0.29 12.57
CA LEU A 156 -2.76 0.36 13.14
C LEU A 156 -1.57 0.40 12.14
N GLU A 157 -1.36 -0.64 11.34
CA GLU A 157 -0.35 -0.61 10.27
C GLU A 157 -0.63 0.50 9.25
N ILE A 158 -1.91 0.68 8.89
CA ILE A 158 -2.33 1.77 8.02
C ILE A 158 -2.10 3.13 8.72
N ALA A 159 -2.39 3.23 10.04
CA ALA A 159 -2.09 4.43 10.81
C ALA A 159 -0.61 4.80 10.77
N LEU A 160 0.28 3.83 10.98
CA LEU A 160 1.73 4.04 10.94
C LEU A 160 2.20 4.51 9.56
N ALA A 161 1.66 3.94 8.49
CA ALA A 161 1.97 4.38 7.14
C ALA A 161 1.47 5.81 6.86
N LEU A 162 0.29 6.17 7.37
CA LEU A 162 -0.30 7.51 7.23
C LEU A 162 0.39 8.56 8.12
N ALA A 163 0.95 8.15 9.25
CA ALA A 163 1.71 9.03 10.15
C ALA A 163 2.89 9.71 9.43
N ALA A 164 3.44 9.08 8.39
CA ALA A 164 4.46 9.67 7.53
C ALA A 164 3.93 10.74 6.55
N LYS A 165 2.61 11.04 6.54
CA LYS A 165 1.94 11.95 5.58
C LYS A 165 2.29 11.63 4.12
N PRO A 166 2.08 10.39 3.67
CA PRO A 166 2.50 9.98 2.33
C PRO A 166 1.67 10.67 1.24
N LYS A 167 2.27 10.83 0.06
CA LYS A 167 1.58 11.23 -1.17
C LYS A 167 1.09 10.03 -1.96
N LEU A 168 1.74 8.88 -1.76
CA LEU A 168 1.42 7.58 -2.31
C LEU A 168 1.45 6.52 -1.20
N LEU A 169 0.36 5.80 -1.02
CA LEU A 169 0.26 4.67 -0.12
C LEU A 169 -0.04 3.38 -0.92
N LEU A 170 0.84 2.41 -0.80
CA LEU A 170 0.69 1.08 -1.36
C LEU A 170 0.15 0.14 -0.28
N LEU A 171 -1.06 -0.38 -0.49
CA LEU A 171 -1.74 -1.31 0.41
C LEU A 171 -1.63 -2.71 -0.18
N ASP A 172 -0.80 -3.55 0.43
CA ASP A 172 -0.53 -4.90 -0.04
C ASP A 172 -1.36 -5.89 0.78
N GLU A 173 -2.45 -6.38 0.17
CA GLU A 173 -3.44 -7.30 0.76
C GLU A 173 -3.87 -6.87 2.18
N PRO A 174 -4.43 -5.66 2.36
CA PRO A 174 -4.71 -5.11 3.69
C PRO A 174 -5.75 -5.91 4.47
N ALA A 175 -6.56 -6.72 3.79
CA ALA A 175 -7.57 -7.57 4.38
C ALA A 175 -7.14 -9.06 4.50
N ALA A 176 -5.90 -9.41 4.15
CA ALA A 176 -5.42 -10.79 4.24
C ALA A 176 -5.37 -11.27 5.69
N GLY A 177 -5.91 -12.47 5.94
CA GLY A 177 -5.96 -13.06 7.28
C GLY A 177 -7.00 -12.45 8.23
N VAL A 178 -7.73 -11.40 7.79
CA VAL A 178 -8.79 -10.77 8.57
C VAL A 178 -10.10 -11.54 8.39
N PRO A 179 -10.87 -11.80 9.45
CA PRO A 179 -12.21 -12.38 9.34
C PRO A 179 -13.10 -11.59 8.38
N GLU A 180 -13.96 -12.26 7.61
CA GLU A 180 -14.79 -11.65 6.57
C GLU A 180 -15.65 -10.48 7.11
N SER A 181 -16.17 -10.62 8.33
CA SER A 181 -16.95 -9.58 9.01
C SER A 181 -16.18 -8.29 9.29
N GLU A 182 -14.85 -8.34 9.36
CA GLU A 182 -13.99 -7.18 9.64
C GLU A 182 -13.33 -6.61 8.36
N ARG A 183 -13.27 -7.39 7.25
CA ARG A 183 -12.66 -6.95 5.98
C ARG A 183 -13.33 -5.71 5.42
N GLU A 184 -14.67 -5.68 5.43
CA GLU A 184 -15.42 -4.52 4.95
C GLU A 184 -15.13 -3.26 5.74
N GLN A 185 -14.95 -3.37 7.05
CA GLN A 185 -14.61 -2.23 7.90
C GLN A 185 -13.25 -1.63 7.52
N ILE A 186 -12.24 -2.47 7.28
CA ILE A 186 -10.92 -2.00 6.84
C ILE A 186 -11.03 -1.24 5.52
N LEU A 187 -11.78 -1.78 4.55
CA LEU A 187 -11.96 -1.13 3.25
C LEU A 187 -12.74 0.17 3.34
N ASP A 188 -13.78 0.23 4.18
CA ASP A 188 -14.53 1.46 4.42
C ASP A 188 -13.65 2.56 4.99
N VAL A 189 -12.75 2.20 5.91
CA VAL A 189 -11.75 3.11 6.46
C VAL A 189 -10.80 3.59 5.37
N VAL A 190 -10.26 2.66 4.57
CA VAL A 190 -9.34 2.97 3.46
C VAL A 190 -10.01 3.84 2.39
N ALA A 191 -11.28 3.59 2.08
CA ALA A 191 -12.03 4.38 1.10
C ALA A 191 -12.24 5.83 1.54
N ARG A 192 -12.33 6.09 2.86
CA ARG A 192 -12.49 7.43 3.44
C ARG A 192 -11.19 8.22 3.60
N LEU A 193 -10.04 7.61 3.32
CA LEU A 193 -8.76 8.31 3.42
C LEU A 193 -8.73 9.56 2.51
N PRO A 194 -8.01 10.62 2.92
CA PRO A 194 -7.97 11.88 2.19
C PRO A 194 -7.59 11.71 0.72
N GLN A 195 -8.26 12.43 -0.17
CA GLN A 195 -7.93 12.41 -1.60
C GLN A 195 -6.56 13.03 -1.94
N SER A 196 -5.93 13.68 -0.98
CA SER A 196 -4.53 14.14 -1.11
C SER A 196 -3.52 13.00 -1.19
N VAL A 197 -3.91 11.79 -0.75
CA VAL A 197 -3.08 10.57 -0.81
C VAL A 197 -3.56 9.72 -1.97
N ALA A 198 -2.69 9.44 -2.93
CA ALA A 198 -2.97 8.43 -3.95
C ALA A 198 -2.81 7.04 -3.32
N LEU A 199 -3.76 6.14 -3.61
CA LEU A 199 -3.78 4.79 -3.07
C LEU A 199 -3.65 3.77 -4.19
N VAL A 200 -2.77 2.78 -4.01
CA VAL A 200 -2.71 1.58 -4.84
C VAL A 200 -2.99 0.38 -3.94
N LEU A 201 -4.10 -0.29 -4.22
CA LEU A 201 -4.50 -1.52 -3.56
C LEU A 201 -4.02 -2.71 -4.37
N ILE A 202 -3.23 -3.59 -3.76
CA ILE A 202 -2.85 -4.87 -4.33
C ILE A 202 -3.75 -5.91 -3.67
N GLU A 203 -4.63 -6.52 -4.44
CA GLU A 203 -5.62 -7.49 -3.95
C GLU A 203 -5.94 -8.53 -5.00
N HIS A 204 -6.43 -9.68 -4.53
CA HIS A 204 -6.94 -10.77 -5.36
C HIS A 204 -8.46 -10.98 -5.18
N ASP A 205 -9.06 -10.42 -4.12
CA ASP A 205 -10.51 -10.43 -3.91
C ASP A 205 -11.18 -9.37 -4.79
N MET A 206 -11.87 -9.81 -5.84
CA MET A 206 -12.49 -8.91 -6.81
C MET A 206 -13.63 -8.07 -6.21
N HIS A 207 -14.34 -8.57 -5.17
CA HIS A 207 -15.37 -7.77 -4.49
C HIS A 207 -14.75 -6.56 -3.81
N LEU A 208 -13.62 -6.75 -3.14
CA LEU A 208 -12.88 -5.68 -2.50
C LEU A 208 -12.36 -4.68 -3.53
N VAL A 209 -11.78 -5.19 -4.63
CA VAL A 209 -11.23 -4.38 -5.72
C VAL A 209 -12.31 -3.49 -6.35
N PHE A 210 -13.45 -4.05 -6.74
CA PHE A 210 -14.53 -3.30 -7.40
C PHE A 210 -15.18 -2.26 -6.48
N ARG A 211 -15.22 -2.50 -5.18
CA ARG A 211 -15.75 -1.55 -4.21
C ARG A 211 -14.80 -0.35 -3.99
N PHE A 212 -13.51 -0.59 -4.03
CA PHE A 212 -12.49 0.41 -3.71
C PHE A 212 -12.02 1.22 -4.94
N ALA A 213 -11.70 0.53 -6.05
CA ALA A 213 -10.92 1.11 -7.13
C ALA A 213 -11.78 1.86 -8.15
N LYS A 214 -11.33 3.06 -8.53
CA LYS A 214 -11.85 3.78 -9.69
C LYS A 214 -11.20 3.31 -11.00
N THR A 215 -9.94 2.87 -10.90
CA THR A 215 -9.17 2.35 -12.03
C THR A 215 -8.46 1.08 -11.57
N ILE A 216 -8.42 0.07 -12.43
CA ILE A 216 -7.83 -1.23 -12.16
C ILE A 216 -6.82 -1.54 -13.27
N SER A 217 -5.59 -1.87 -12.89
CA SER A 217 -4.58 -2.42 -13.77
C SER A 217 -4.45 -3.91 -13.53
N VAL A 218 -4.48 -4.69 -14.61
CA VAL A 218 -4.30 -6.14 -14.59
C VAL A 218 -2.89 -6.48 -15.04
N LEU A 219 -2.12 -7.14 -14.18
CA LEU A 219 -0.78 -7.63 -14.48
C LEU A 219 -0.84 -9.13 -14.81
N VAL A 220 -0.21 -9.55 -15.91
CA VAL A 220 -0.12 -10.95 -16.33
C VAL A 220 1.28 -11.22 -16.85
N ASN A 221 1.93 -12.27 -16.35
CA ASN A 221 3.28 -12.66 -16.79
C ASN A 221 4.30 -11.49 -16.79
N GLY A 222 4.22 -10.63 -15.78
CA GLY A 222 5.11 -9.48 -15.63
C GLY A 222 4.75 -8.25 -16.46
N ALA A 223 3.76 -8.31 -17.33
CA ALA A 223 3.35 -7.21 -18.21
C ALA A 223 2.00 -6.62 -17.80
N LEU A 224 1.80 -5.32 -18.08
CA LEU A 224 0.49 -4.69 -17.96
C LEU A 224 -0.42 -5.20 -19.09
N PHE A 225 -1.39 -6.04 -18.74
CA PHE A 225 -2.27 -6.70 -19.69
C PHE A 225 -3.40 -5.77 -20.16
N CYS A 226 -4.07 -5.12 -19.23
CA CYS A 226 -5.08 -4.09 -19.52
C CYS A 226 -5.25 -3.17 -18.31
N GLU A 227 -5.88 -2.02 -18.55
CA GLU A 227 -6.27 -1.04 -17.55
C GLU A 227 -7.64 -0.48 -17.90
N GLY A 228 -8.49 -0.27 -16.90
CA GLY A 228 -9.83 0.27 -17.10
C GLY A 228 -10.55 0.54 -15.78
N THR A 229 -11.79 0.97 -15.88
CA THR A 229 -12.72 1.08 -14.76
C THR A 229 -13.14 -0.30 -14.25
N ALA A 230 -13.73 -0.36 -13.04
CA ALA A 230 -14.26 -1.61 -12.49
C ALA A 230 -15.23 -2.31 -13.45
N ASP A 231 -16.14 -1.54 -14.08
CA ASP A 231 -17.12 -2.07 -15.03
C ASP A 231 -16.49 -2.60 -16.32
N GLU A 232 -15.47 -1.93 -16.85
CA GLU A 232 -14.74 -2.37 -18.04
C GLU A 232 -13.98 -3.67 -17.76
N ILE A 233 -13.27 -3.73 -16.65
CA ILE A 233 -12.49 -4.92 -16.24
C ILE A 233 -13.43 -6.12 -15.95
N ALA A 234 -14.57 -5.90 -15.26
CA ALA A 234 -15.51 -6.96 -14.96
C ALA A 234 -16.15 -7.57 -16.22
N ARG A 235 -16.27 -6.80 -17.29
CA ARG A 235 -16.87 -7.24 -18.57
C ARG A 235 -15.84 -7.76 -19.57
N ASP A 236 -14.55 -7.55 -19.37
CA ASP A 236 -13.51 -7.99 -20.29
C ASP A 236 -13.38 -9.53 -20.25
N PRO A 237 -13.74 -10.24 -21.35
CA PRO A 237 -13.68 -11.71 -21.39
C PRO A 237 -12.23 -12.23 -21.25
N ARG A 238 -11.24 -11.43 -21.65
CA ARG A 238 -9.83 -11.81 -21.54
C ARG A 238 -9.39 -11.83 -20.08
N VAL A 239 -9.86 -10.87 -19.25
CA VAL A 239 -9.59 -10.83 -17.81
C VAL A 239 -10.23 -12.05 -17.13
N ARG A 240 -11.48 -12.37 -17.48
CA ARG A 240 -12.15 -13.57 -16.95
C ARG A 240 -11.37 -14.85 -17.28
N GLN A 241 -10.87 -14.99 -18.50
CA GLN A 241 -10.10 -16.16 -18.91
C GLN A 241 -8.80 -16.32 -18.12
N VAL A 242 -8.11 -15.20 -17.80
CA VAL A 242 -6.88 -15.20 -16.99
C VAL A 242 -7.15 -15.72 -15.57
N TYR A 243 -8.30 -15.39 -14.97
CA TYR A 243 -8.65 -15.82 -13.61
C TYR A 243 -9.30 -17.20 -13.57
N LEU A 244 -10.13 -17.58 -14.56
CA LEU A 244 -10.78 -18.90 -14.64
C LEU A 244 -9.81 -20.02 -15.04
N GLY A 245 -8.74 -19.69 -15.77
CA GLY A 245 -7.70 -20.67 -16.13
C GLY A 245 -6.88 -21.19 -14.93
N GLU A 246 -6.97 -20.56 -13.76
CA GLU A 246 -6.34 -21.03 -12.52
C GLU A 246 -7.21 -22.04 -11.74
N GLU A 247 -8.54 -22.02 -11.90
CA GLU A 247 -9.43 -22.96 -11.20
C GLU A 247 -9.34 -24.39 -11.77
N ASP A 248 -8.98 -24.55 -13.05
CA ASP A 248 -8.88 -25.88 -13.69
C ASP A 248 -7.54 -26.62 -13.40
N VAL A 249 -6.54 -25.98 -12.81
CA VAL A 249 -5.21 -26.60 -12.55
C VAL A 249 -5.07 -27.10 -11.10
N GLY A 250 -6.04 -26.82 -10.24
CA GLY A 250 -5.98 -27.10 -8.80
C GLY A 250 -6.58 -28.44 -8.34
N HIS A 251 -7.16 -29.26 -9.23
CA HIS A 251 -7.78 -30.54 -8.88
C HIS A 251 -7.36 -31.64 -9.88
N GLY A 252 -6.12 -32.04 -9.79
CA GLY A 252 -5.57 -33.21 -10.46
C GLY A 252 -4.59 -33.92 -9.55
#